data_f71194d2cfab9acad86ecd26fd56f77a
#
_entry.id   f71194d2cfab9acad86ecd26fd56f77a
#
_cell.length_a   1.000
_cell.length_b   1.000
_cell.length_c   1.000
_cell.angle_alpha   90.00
_cell.angle_beta   90.00
_cell.angle_gamma   90.00
#
_symmetry.space_group_name_H-M   'P 1'
#
loop_
_entity.id
_entity.type
_entity.pdbx_description
1 polymer ?
#
loop_
_entity_poly.entity_id
_entity_poly.type
_entity_poly.pdbx_seq_one_letter_code
_entity_poly.pdbx_strand_id
1 'polypeptide(L)'
;MDKAAEKLNRAVVFLGPPGAGKGTQAKELARKYGVPHLSTGDMLRECIAKGTELGLKAKPIMERGELVPDSIVLKMVAHRIEQPDCSHGFVFDGFPRTVAQAQYFGELLKQNGYKQPVVVHFAIDPALVMKRITGRRMCKVGGEIYNLFERPTRVPGRCDNDGGELEQRPDDREEIVAPRLAAYARQTAPLVAYYRRLGYLHDVAAEKSVEEVAARVMEIVRVTR
;
A
#
# COMPACT_ATOMS: atom_id res chain seq x y z
N MET A 1 -4.94 -31.52 -10.06
CA MET A 1 -4.05 -30.86 -11.03
C MET A 1 -3.73 -29.47 -10.45
N ASP A 2 -2.59 -29.34 -9.81
CA ASP A 2 -2.10 -28.04 -9.33
C ASP A 2 -1.90 -27.13 -10.54
N LYS A 3 -2.75 -26.10 -10.66
CA LYS A 3 -2.42 -24.97 -11.54
C LYS A 3 -1.17 -24.35 -10.97
N ALA A 4 -0.03 -24.55 -11.66
CA ALA A 4 1.21 -23.86 -11.32
C ALA A 4 0.89 -22.39 -11.05
N ALA A 5 1.16 -21.93 -9.84
CA ALA A 5 0.87 -20.57 -9.45
C ALA A 5 1.52 -19.64 -10.48
N GLU A 6 0.72 -18.80 -11.09
CA GLU A 6 1.12 -17.90 -12.17
C GLU A 6 2.13 -16.89 -11.61
N LYS A 7 3.43 -17.04 -11.93
CA LYS A 7 4.51 -16.21 -11.37
C LYS A 7 4.39 -14.77 -11.83
N LEU A 8 4.46 -13.84 -10.91
CA LEU A 8 4.36 -12.41 -11.19
C LEU A 8 5.65 -11.88 -11.88
N ASN A 9 6.84 -12.27 -11.39
CA ASN A 9 8.19 -11.91 -11.87
C ASN A 9 8.44 -10.41 -12.04
N ARG A 10 7.74 -9.56 -11.31
CA ARG A 10 7.87 -8.09 -11.32
C ARG A 10 7.32 -7.45 -10.06
N ALA A 11 7.61 -6.19 -9.88
CA ALA A 11 6.96 -5.36 -8.88
C ALA A 11 5.60 -4.85 -9.39
N VAL A 12 4.56 -4.93 -8.55
CA VAL A 12 3.32 -4.19 -8.73
C VAL A 12 3.29 -3.07 -7.69
N VAL A 13 3.11 -1.84 -8.13
CA VAL A 13 3.09 -0.66 -7.27
C VAL A 13 1.68 -0.07 -7.24
N PHE A 14 1.15 0.12 -6.05
CA PHE A 14 -0.15 0.76 -5.87
C PHE A 14 0.02 2.22 -5.45
N LEU A 15 -0.45 3.12 -6.31
CA LEU A 15 -0.51 4.57 -6.08
C LEU A 15 -1.94 5.02 -5.78
N GLY A 16 -2.06 6.08 -5.00
CA GLY A 16 -3.34 6.68 -4.67
C GLY A 16 -3.33 7.25 -3.26
N PRO A 17 -4.29 8.10 -2.90
CA PRO A 17 -4.35 8.73 -1.58
C PRO A 17 -4.54 7.68 -0.47
N PRO A 18 -4.19 8.02 0.78
CA PRO A 18 -4.60 7.19 1.91
C PRO A 18 -6.12 6.99 1.86
N GLY A 19 -6.61 5.82 2.25
CA GLY A 19 -8.05 5.50 2.18
C GLY A 19 -8.58 5.01 0.83
N ALA A 20 -7.79 5.02 -0.25
CA ALA A 20 -8.21 4.56 -1.58
C ALA A 20 -8.38 3.02 -1.73
N GLY A 21 -8.18 2.24 -0.68
CA GLY A 21 -8.35 0.77 -0.73
C GLY A 21 -7.12 -0.02 -1.19
N LYS A 22 -5.97 0.62 -1.41
CA LYS A 22 -4.73 -0.01 -1.89
C LYS A 22 -4.33 -1.25 -1.08
N GLY A 23 -4.30 -1.16 0.25
CA GLY A 23 -3.89 -2.27 1.11
C GLY A 23 -4.80 -3.49 1.03
N THR A 24 -6.11 -3.30 0.85
CA THR A 24 -7.07 -4.39 0.63
C THR A 24 -6.76 -5.13 -0.67
N GLN A 25 -6.58 -4.39 -1.75
CA GLN A 25 -6.27 -4.94 -3.07
C GLN A 25 -4.86 -5.55 -3.13
N ALA A 26 -3.90 -4.96 -2.42
CA ALA A 26 -2.54 -5.47 -2.35
C ALA A 26 -2.46 -6.85 -1.67
N LYS A 27 -3.18 -7.02 -0.56
CA LYS A 27 -3.27 -8.31 0.14
C LYS A 27 -3.91 -9.38 -0.75
N GLU A 28 -5.00 -9.03 -1.47
CA GLU A 28 -5.68 -9.96 -2.37
C GLU A 28 -4.81 -10.38 -3.55
N LEU A 29 -4.16 -9.40 -4.21
CA LEU A 29 -3.25 -9.66 -5.33
C LEU A 29 -2.07 -10.53 -4.88
N ALA A 30 -1.44 -10.17 -3.76
CA ALA A 30 -0.31 -10.89 -3.19
C ALA A 30 -0.66 -12.36 -2.89
N ARG A 31 -1.80 -12.59 -2.26
CA ARG A 31 -2.32 -13.94 -1.98
C ARG A 31 -2.55 -14.75 -3.26
N LYS A 32 -3.12 -14.14 -4.31
CA LYS A 32 -3.41 -14.82 -5.57
C LYS A 32 -2.16 -15.26 -6.31
N TYR A 33 -1.12 -14.44 -6.31
CA TYR A 33 0.13 -14.73 -7.01
C TYR A 33 1.19 -15.43 -6.14
N GLY A 34 0.91 -15.62 -4.85
CA GLY A 34 1.87 -16.22 -3.91
C GLY A 34 3.13 -15.38 -3.72
N VAL A 35 3.00 -14.05 -3.74
CA VAL A 35 4.11 -13.09 -3.56
C VAL A 35 3.89 -12.23 -2.32
N PRO A 36 4.94 -11.64 -1.73
CA PRO A 36 4.77 -10.80 -0.55
C PRO A 36 4.05 -9.48 -0.87
N HIS A 37 3.20 -9.05 0.07
CA HIS A 37 2.68 -7.69 0.17
C HIS A 37 3.64 -6.86 1.03
N LEU A 38 4.20 -5.82 0.45
CA LEU A 38 5.15 -4.92 1.08
C LEU A 38 4.47 -3.56 1.33
N SER A 39 4.23 -3.23 2.59
CA SER A 39 3.68 -1.93 3.00
C SER A 39 4.71 -1.18 3.82
N THR A 40 5.25 -0.09 3.27
CA THR A 40 6.23 0.73 4.02
C THR A 40 5.62 1.31 5.29
N GLY A 41 4.33 1.63 5.27
CA GLY A 41 3.63 2.08 6.47
C GLY A 41 3.55 1.02 7.56
N ASP A 42 3.27 -0.25 7.19
CA ASP A 42 3.19 -1.35 8.15
C ASP A 42 4.59 -1.71 8.67
N MET A 43 5.60 -1.73 7.81
CA MET A 43 7.01 -1.93 8.20
C MET A 43 7.48 -0.88 9.23
N LEU A 44 7.15 0.39 9.02
CA LEU A 44 7.47 1.45 9.98
C LEU A 44 6.68 1.30 11.29
N ARG A 45 5.39 0.96 11.24
CA ARG A 45 4.58 0.69 12.44
C ARG A 45 5.13 -0.50 13.24
N GLU A 46 5.57 -1.55 12.56
CA GLU A 46 6.25 -2.68 13.22
C GLU A 46 7.54 -2.26 13.92
N CYS A 47 8.36 -1.42 13.26
CA CYS A 47 9.56 -0.84 13.89
C CYS A 47 9.23 0.00 15.13
N ILE A 48 8.13 0.77 15.08
CA ILE A 48 7.64 1.57 16.22
C ILE A 48 7.19 0.64 17.36
N ALA A 49 6.40 -0.38 17.05
CA ALA A 49 5.89 -1.33 18.04
C ALA A 49 7.03 -2.11 18.74
N LYS A 50 8.09 -2.44 17.99
CA LYS A 50 9.30 -3.11 18.51
C LYS A 50 10.27 -2.17 19.22
N GLY A 51 10.03 -0.84 19.22
CA GLY A 51 10.91 0.15 19.84
C GLY A 51 12.31 0.25 19.21
N THR A 52 12.46 -0.09 17.93
CA THR A 52 13.73 -0.02 17.23
C THR A 52 14.19 1.44 17.08
N GLU A 53 15.49 1.67 16.89
CA GLU A 53 16.05 3.02 16.63
C GLU A 53 15.33 3.70 15.44
N LEU A 54 15.04 2.94 14.37
CA LEU A 54 14.27 3.41 13.23
C LEU A 54 12.84 3.78 13.64
N GLY A 55 12.18 2.94 14.43
CA GLY A 55 10.82 3.17 14.93
C GLY A 55 10.73 4.44 15.78
N LEU A 56 11.71 4.66 16.68
CA LEU A 56 11.77 5.87 17.50
C LEU A 56 11.93 7.15 16.67
N LYS A 57 12.71 7.11 15.59
CA LYS A 57 12.84 8.23 14.64
C LYS A 57 11.60 8.44 13.78
N ALA A 58 10.93 7.38 13.34
CA ALA A 58 9.77 7.45 12.44
C ALA A 58 8.49 7.88 13.17
N LYS A 59 8.31 7.49 14.44
CA LYS A 59 7.09 7.71 15.21
C LYS A 59 6.61 9.16 15.21
N PRO A 60 7.42 10.17 15.64
CA PRO A 60 6.95 11.56 15.70
C PRO A 60 6.62 12.14 14.32
N ILE A 61 7.24 11.64 13.26
CA ILE A 61 6.99 12.08 11.87
C ILE A 61 5.63 11.56 11.40
N MET A 62 5.37 10.27 11.63
CA MET A 62 4.10 9.63 11.26
C MET A 62 2.92 10.17 12.06
N GLU A 63 3.12 10.51 13.33
CA GLU A 63 2.11 11.13 14.19
C GLU A 63 1.69 12.54 13.72
N ARG A 64 2.56 13.24 12.98
CA ARG A 64 2.22 14.51 12.30
C ARG A 64 1.65 14.30 10.89
N GLY A 65 1.50 13.07 10.42
CA GLY A 65 1.04 12.75 9.07
C GLY A 65 2.04 13.06 7.96
N GLU A 66 3.29 13.29 8.30
CA GLU A 66 4.39 13.59 7.38
C GLU A 66 5.02 12.32 6.80
N LEU A 67 5.82 12.47 5.73
CA LEU A 67 6.61 11.35 5.18
C LEU A 67 7.94 11.21 5.93
N VAL A 68 8.27 9.97 6.27
CA VAL A 68 9.59 9.61 6.81
C VAL A 68 10.65 9.89 5.73
N PRO A 69 11.83 10.45 6.10
CA PRO A 69 12.88 10.82 5.15
C PRO A 69 13.27 9.68 4.19
N ASP A 70 13.50 10.03 2.92
CA ASP A 70 13.84 9.08 1.85
C ASP A 70 15.05 8.21 2.20
N SER A 71 16.08 8.78 2.85
CA SER A 71 17.29 8.06 3.28
C SER A 71 17.02 6.86 4.20
N ILE A 72 15.93 6.92 4.95
CA ILE A 72 15.49 5.85 5.84
C ILE A 72 14.67 4.84 5.05
N VAL A 73 13.66 5.32 4.32
CA VAL A 73 12.73 4.46 3.59
C VAL A 73 13.44 3.66 2.50
N LEU A 74 14.37 4.28 1.76
CA LEU A 74 15.10 3.63 0.68
C LEU A 74 15.97 2.47 1.18
N LYS A 75 16.66 2.63 2.31
CA LYS A 75 17.44 1.54 2.94
C LYS A 75 16.56 0.38 3.37
N MET A 76 15.42 0.68 3.98
CA MET A 76 14.45 -0.33 4.40
C MET A 76 13.88 -1.09 3.21
N VAL A 77 13.54 -0.41 2.13
CA VAL A 77 13.02 -1.00 0.90
C VAL A 77 14.07 -1.85 0.19
N ALA A 78 15.29 -1.34 0.03
CA ALA A 78 16.39 -2.09 -0.60
C ALA A 78 16.61 -3.43 0.12
N HIS A 79 16.77 -3.40 1.45
CA HIS A 79 16.95 -4.61 2.24
C HIS A 79 15.76 -5.58 2.12
N ARG A 80 14.53 -5.05 2.03
CA ARG A 80 13.31 -5.89 1.98
C ARG A 80 13.15 -6.63 0.65
N ILE A 81 13.43 -5.99 -0.47
CA ILE A 81 13.26 -6.64 -1.80
C ILE A 81 14.37 -7.65 -2.13
N GLU A 82 15.49 -7.60 -1.42
CA GLU A 82 16.56 -8.59 -1.52
C GLU A 82 16.24 -9.91 -0.81
N GLN A 83 15.15 -9.97 -0.02
CA GLN A 83 14.77 -11.19 0.68
C GLN A 83 14.29 -12.26 -0.31
N PRO A 84 14.57 -13.56 -0.06
CA PRO A 84 14.27 -14.65 -0.97
C PRO A 84 12.80 -14.75 -1.39
N ASP A 85 11.86 -14.35 -0.53
CA ASP A 85 10.42 -14.36 -0.81
C ASP A 85 10.01 -13.36 -1.90
N CYS A 86 10.83 -12.34 -2.17
CA CYS A 86 10.61 -11.37 -3.24
C CYS A 86 11.06 -11.85 -4.63
N SER A 87 11.80 -12.95 -4.73
CA SER A 87 12.42 -13.45 -5.98
C SER A 87 11.44 -13.64 -7.14
N HIS A 88 10.16 -13.89 -6.86
CA HIS A 88 9.10 -14.05 -7.85
C HIS A 88 8.22 -12.83 -8.05
N GLY A 89 8.65 -11.67 -7.54
CA GLY A 89 7.91 -10.41 -7.55
C GLY A 89 7.27 -10.10 -6.21
N PHE A 90 6.64 -8.95 -6.13
CA PHE A 90 5.99 -8.45 -4.92
C PHE A 90 4.98 -7.35 -5.25
N VAL A 91 4.12 -7.04 -4.27
CA VAL A 91 3.17 -5.93 -4.36
C VAL A 91 3.56 -4.87 -3.35
N PHE A 92 3.83 -3.65 -3.81
CA PHE A 92 4.09 -2.50 -2.95
C PHE A 92 2.83 -1.66 -2.70
N ASP A 93 2.56 -1.38 -1.42
CA ASP A 93 1.59 -0.39 -0.96
C ASP A 93 2.31 0.72 -0.17
N GLY A 94 2.08 1.97 -0.58
CA GLY A 94 2.64 3.14 0.08
C GLY A 94 4.13 3.43 -0.22
N PHE A 95 4.66 2.87 -1.29
CA PHE A 95 5.97 3.19 -1.85
C PHE A 95 5.96 2.98 -3.37
N PRO A 96 6.66 3.83 -4.17
CA PRO A 96 7.30 5.10 -3.77
C PRO A 96 6.27 6.19 -3.41
N ARG A 97 6.70 7.21 -2.67
CA ARG A 97 5.89 8.38 -2.32
C ARG A 97 6.46 9.69 -2.85
N THR A 98 7.68 9.69 -3.36
CA THR A 98 8.31 10.84 -4.02
C THR A 98 8.89 10.42 -5.38
N VAL A 99 9.09 11.40 -6.28
CA VAL A 99 9.71 11.12 -7.58
C VAL A 99 11.14 10.63 -7.40
N ALA A 100 11.88 11.15 -6.43
CA ALA A 100 13.22 10.68 -6.10
C ALA A 100 13.23 9.21 -5.68
N GLN A 101 12.27 8.80 -4.83
CA GLN A 101 12.09 7.39 -4.47
C GLN A 101 11.77 6.53 -5.68
N ALA A 102 10.93 7.01 -6.62
CA ALA A 102 10.56 6.27 -7.82
C ALA A 102 11.75 6.05 -8.76
N GLN A 103 12.61 7.05 -8.92
CA GLN A 103 13.83 6.95 -9.70
C GLN A 103 14.80 5.92 -9.09
N TYR A 104 15.09 6.04 -7.81
CA TYR A 104 15.92 5.08 -7.10
C TYR A 104 15.35 3.65 -7.18
N PHE A 105 14.04 3.50 -7.01
CA PHE A 105 13.36 2.21 -7.10
C PHE A 105 13.49 1.58 -8.48
N GLY A 106 13.39 2.38 -9.56
CA GLY A 106 13.63 1.90 -10.93
C GLY A 106 15.02 1.31 -11.12
N GLU A 107 16.05 1.98 -10.60
CA GLU A 107 17.43 1.47 -10.64
C GLU A 107 17.59 0.20 -9.77
N LEU A 108 16.99 0.20 -8.59
CA LEU A 108 17.03 -0.95 -7.69
C LEU A 108 16.37 -2.19 -8.30
N LEU A 109 15.23 -2.03 -8.98
CA LEU A 109 14.57 -3.13 -9.70
C LEU A 109 15.48 -3.69 -10.81
N LYS A 110 16.11 -2.80 -11.59
CA LYS A 110 17.03 -3.18 -12.65
C LYS A 110 18.25 -3.95 -12.12
N GLN A 111 18.87 -3.48 -11.03
CA GLN A 111 20.00 -4.12 -10.38
C GLN A 111 19.67 -5.52 -9.88
N ASN A 112 18.44 -5.73 -9.42
CA ASN A 112 17.95 -7.02 -8.94
C ASN A 112 17.31 -7.90 -10.04
N GLY A 113 17.41 -7.51 -11.32
CA GLY A 113 16.92 -8.32 -12.45
C GLY A 113 15.41 -8.33 -12.64
N TYR A 114 14.67 -7.44 -11.97
CA TYR A 114 13.22 -7.33 -12.16
C TYR A 114 12.87 -6.61 -13.48
N LYS A 115 11.76 -7.03 -14.08
CA LYS A 115 11.14 -6.27 -15.17
C LYS A 115 10.61 -4.92 -14.67
N GLN A 116 10.26 -4.03 -15.60
CA GLN A 116 9.62 -2.76 -15.28
C GLN A 116 8.36 -2.98 -14.43
N PRO A 117 8.09 -2.10 -13.46
CA PRO A 117 6.95 -2.27 -12.57
C PRO A 117 5.63 -2.04 -13.31
N VAL A 118 4.57 -2.72 -12.86
CA VAL A 118 3.19 -2.36 -13.18
C VAL A 118 2.71 -1.40 -12.10
N VAL A 119 2.29 -0.20 -12.47
CA VAL A 119 1.83 0.81 -11.53
C VAL A 119 0.33 0.99 -11.66
N VAL A 120 -0.42 0.65 -10.63
CA VAL A 120 -1.87 0.80 -10.57
C VAL A 120 -2.22 2.03 -9.75
N HIS A 121 -2.85 3.01 -10.38
CA HIS A 121 -3.31 4.22 -9.72
C HIS A 121 -4.79 4.10 -9.34
N PHE A 122 -5.06 4.19 -8.05
CA PHE A 122 -6.40 4.18 -7.47
C PHE A 122 -6.97 5.59 -7.49
N ALA A 123 -7.67 5.92 -8.57
CA ALA A 123 -8.39 7.20 -8.71
C ALA A 123 -9.63 7.18 -7.83
N ILE A 124 -9.82 8.19 -7.00
CA ILE A 124 -10.93 8.30 -6.04
C ILE A 124 -11.27 9.78 -5.81
N ASP A 125 -12.55 10.08 -5.64
CA ASP A 125 -13.00 11.40 -5.23
C ASP A 125 -12.44 11.77 -3.85
N PRO A 126 -11.77 12.93 -3.72
CA PRO A 126 -11.26 13.41 -2.43
C PRO A 126 -12.33 13.47 -1.32
N ALA A 127 -13.60 13.71 -1.65
CA ALA A 127 -14.69 13.74 -0.69
C ALA A 127 -14.92 12.39 0.01
N LEU A 128 -14.69 11.27 -0.70
CA LEU A 128 -14.82 9.93 -0.12
C LEU A 128 -13.61 9.53 0.74
N VAL A 129 -12.46 10.10 0.47
CA VAL A 129 -11.20 9.73 1.13
C VAL A 129 -11.26 9.95 2.63
N MET A 130 -11.75 11.14 3.08
CA MET A 130 -11.87 11.45 4.50
C MET A 130 -12.74 10.43 5.23
N LYS A 131 -13.94 10.16 4.72
CA LYS A 131 -14.88 9.17 5.28
C LYS A 131 -14.25 7.78 5.37
N ARG A 132 -13.53 7.35 4.33
CA ARG A 132 -12.87 6.04 4.30
C ARG A 132 -11.75 5.92 5.32
N ILE A 133 -10.92 6.96 5.48
CA ILE A 133 -9.80 6.92 6.43
C ILE A 133 -10.32 6.91 7.87
N THR A 134 -11.19 7.84 8.23
CA THR A 134 -11.72 7.95 9.60
C THR A 134 -12.57 6.76 10.00
N GLY A 135 -13.26 6.13 9.04
CA GLY A 135 -14.03 4.91 9.23
C GLY A 135 -13.21 3.63 9.30
N ARG A 136 -11.91 3.66 8.95
CA ARG A 136 -11.08 2.45 8.94
C ARG A 136 -10.87 1.87 10.33
N ARG A 137 -10.99 0.53 10.40
CA ARG A 137 -10.68 -0.26 11.60
C ARG A 137 -9.80 -1.44 11.19
N MET A 138 -8.90 -1.84 12.08
CA MET A 138 -7.99 -2.94 11.86
C MET A 138 -8.09 -3.94 13.02
N CYS A 139 -8.15 -5.22 12.69
CA CYS A 139 -8.09 -6.28 13.69
C CYS A 139 -6.70 -6.31 14.32
N LYS A 140 -6.65 -6.28 15.67
CA LYS A 140 -5.38 -6.34 16.43
C LYS A 140 -4.64 -7.67 16.26
N VAL A 141 -5.37 -8.76 15.98
CA VAL A 141 -4.81 -10.11 15.86
C VAL A 141 -4.43 -10.43 14.42
N GLY A 142 -5.41 -10.46 13.51
CA GLY A 142 -5.21 -10.87 12.12
C GLY A 142 -4.81 -9.73 11.17
N GLY A 143 -4.84 -8.47 11.62
CA GLY A 143 -4.54 -7.31 10.78
C GLY A 143 -5.56 -7.09 9.64
N GLU A 144 -6.75 -7.72 9.72
CA GLU A 144 -7.84 -7.54 8.76
C GLU A 144 -8.37 -6.11 8.82
N ILE A 145 -8.70 -5.55 7.64
CA ILE A 145 -9.16 -4.16 7.53
C ILE A 145 -10.65 -4.13 7.27
N TYR A 146 -11.36 -3.37 8.10
CA TYR A 146 -12.77 -3.07 8.01
C TYR A 146 -13.01 -1.57 7.85
N ASN A 147 -14.24 -1.20 7.50
CA ASN A 147 -14.66 0.18 7.44
C ASN A 147 -16.07 0.33 8.04
N LEU A 148 -16.24 1.27 8.95
CA LEU A 148 -17.51 1.48 9.65
C LEU A 148 -18.69 1.80 8.71
N PHE A 149 -18.41 2.35 7.52
CA PHE A 149 -19.43 2.85 6.60
C PHE A 149 -19.63 1.91 5.40
N GLU A 150 -18.55 1.32 4.87
CA GLU A 150 -18.59 0.56 3.61
C GLU A 150 -18.46 -0.96 3.83
N ARG A 151 -17.77 -1.36 4.89
CA ARG A 151 -17.56 -2.77 5.26
C ARG A 151 -17.57 -2.94 6.78
N PRO A 152 -18.71 -2.72 7.44
CA PRO A 152 -18.84 -2.95 8.88
C PRO A 152 -18.69 -4.45 9.19
N THR A 153 -18.30 -4.76 10.44
CA THR A 153 -18.27 -6.13 10.94
C THR A 153 -19.68 -6.59 11.35
N ARG A 154 -19.91 -7.90 11.34
CA ARG A 154 -21.18 -8.52 11.81
C ARG A 154 -21.46 -8.19 13.28
N VAL A 155 -20.41 -8.26 14.10
CA VAL A 155 -20.47 -7.84 15.50
C VAL A 155 -19.65 -6.56 15.65
N PRO A 156 -20.25 -5.43 16.05
CA PRO A 156 -19.54 -4.16 16.19
C PRO A 156 -18.27 -4.29 17.05
N GLY A 157 -17.15 -3.82 16.52
CA GLY A 157 -15.87 -3.81 17.21
C GLY A 157 -15.13 -5.16 17.24
N ARG A 158 -15.67 -6.20 16.59
CA ARG A 158 -15.04 -7.53 16.52
C ARG A 158 -14.74 -7.96 15.09
N CYS A 159 -13.59 -8.58 14.88
CA CYS A 159 -13.18 -9.14 13.61
C CYS A 159 -14.06 -10.34 13.23
N ASP A 160 -14.55 -10.37 11.98
CA ASP A 160 -15.40 -11.48 11.50
C ASP A 160 -14.64 -12.79 11.32
N ASN A 161 -13.30 -12.74 11.18
CA ASN A 161 -12.48 -13.91 10.92
C ASN A 161 -11.98 -14.61 12.20
N ASP A 162 -11.58 -13.83 13.22
CA ASP A 162 -10.91 -14.35 14.42
C ASP A 162 -11.52 -13.86 15.73
N GLY A 163 -12.56 -13.02 15.68
CA GLY A 163 -13.21 -12.43 16.86
C GLY A 163 -12.34 -11.38 17.58
N GLY A 164 -11.16 -11.07 17.08
CA GLY A 164 -10.25 -10.10 17.66
C GLY A 164 -10.85 -8.69 17.74
N GLU A 165 -10.37 -7.90 18.68
CA GLU A 165 -10.79 -6.50 18.84
C GLU A 165 -10.33 -5.65 17.66
N LEU A 166 -11.18 -4.72 17.23
CA LEU A 166 -10.85 -3.75 16.19
C LEU A 166 -10.34 -2.45 16.81
N GLU A 167 -9.30 -1.89 16.21
CA GLU A 167 -8.78 -0.58 16.60
C GLU A 167 -8.69 0.39 15.41
N GLN A 168 -8.73 1.69 15.69
CA GLN A 168 -8.37 2.72 14.74
C GLN A 168 -6.87 2.97 14.81
N ARG A 169 -6.19 3.02 13.66
CA ARG A 169 -4.78 3.40 13.62
C ARG A 169 -4.60 4.83 14.16
N PRO A 170 -3.52 5.13 14.90
CA PRO A 170 -3.27 6.49 15.39
C PRO A 170 -3.26 7.54 14.28
N ASP A 171 -2.72 7.18 13.11
CA ASP A 171 -2.61 8.04 11.94
C ASP A 171 -3.90 8.14 11.10
N ASP A 172 -5.00 7.51 11.52
CA ASP A 172 -6.34 7.63 10.89
C ASP A 172 -7.28 8.56 11.65
N ARG A 173 -6.80 9.19 12.70
CA ARG A 173 -7.55 10.21 13.43
C ARG A 173 -7.76 11.44 12.56
N GLU A 174 -8.90 12.09 12.69
CA GLU A 174 -9.32 13.18 11.81
C GLU A 174 -8.30 14.32 11.74
N GLU A 175 -7.70 14.69 12.89
CA GLU A 175 -6.68 15.73 12.99
C GLU A 175 -5.39 15.40 12.21
N ILE A 176 -5.11 14.11 11.96
CA ILE A 176 -3.92 13.65 11.22
C ILE A 176 -4.22 13.47 9.73
N VAL A 177 -5.47 13.22 9.36
CA VAL A 177 -5.84 12.92 7.98
C VAL A 177 -5.59 14.12 7.05
N ALA A 178 -5.93 15.33 7.45
CA ALA A 178 -5.71 16.51 6.62
C ALA A 178 -4.22 16.77 6.30
N PRO A 179 -3.27 16.73 7.27
CA PRO A 179 -1.84 16.74 6.99
C PRO A 179 -1.38 15.61 6.04
N ARG A 180 -1.90 14.39 6.19
CA ARG A 180 -1.56 13.26 5.30
C ARG A 180 -2.01 13.49 3.86
N LEU A 181 -3.21 14.04 3.67
CA LEU A 181 -3.71 14.37 2.33
C LEU A 181 -2.91 15.50 1.69
N ALA A 182 -2.52 16.52 2.48
CA ALA A 182 -1.64 17.59 2.01
C ALA A 182 -0.25 17.06 1.62
N ALA A 183 0.32 16.16 2.41
CA ALA A 183 1.59 15.49 2.09
C ALA A 183 1.46 14.63 0.80
N TYR A 184 0.37 13.87 0.66
CA TYR A 184 0.08 13.12 -0.57
C TYR A 184 -0.01 14.04 -1.78
N ALA A 185 -0.81 15.10 -1.74
CA ALA A 185 -0.99 16.02 -2.86
C ALA A 185 0.33 16.66 -3.30
N ARG A 186 1.15 17.08 -2.34
CA ARG A 186 2.43 17.76 -2.62
C ARG A 186 3.52 16.82 -3.10
N GLN A 187 3.65 15.64 -2.53
CA GLN A 187 4.83 14.77 -2.71
C GLN A 187 4.55 13.51 -3.54
N THR A 188 3.35 12.93 -3.42
CA THR A 188 3.01 11.63 -4.01
C THR A 188 2.19 11.75 -5.28
N ALA A 189 1.25 12.70 -5.36
CA ALA A 189 0.44 12.90 -6.56
C ALA A 189 1.26 13.16 -7.84
N PRO A 190 2.44 13.83 -7.80
CA PRO A 190 3.32 13.98 -8.97
C PRO A 190 3.79 12.65 -9.58
N LEU A 191 3.80 11.55 -8.84
CA LEU A 191 4.13 10.22 -9.34
C LEU A 191 3.18 9.74 -10.44
N VAL A 192 1.92 10.18 -10.44
CA VAL A 192 0.94 9.83 -11.47
C VAL A 192 1.43 10.31 -12.83
N ALA A 193 1.84 11.58 -12.94
CA ALA A 193 2.41 12.12 -14.18
C ALA A 193 3.76 11.47 -14.53
N TYR A 194 4.60 11.20 -13.53
CA TYR A 194 5.90 10.54 -13.73
C TYR A 194 5.73 9.15 -14.36
N TYR A 195 4.92 8.28 -13.77
CA TYR A 195 4.73 6.91 -14.27
C TYR A 195 3.88 6.86 -15.56
N ARG A 196 2.95 7.80 -15.75
CA ARG A 196 2.19 7.93 -17.01
C ARG A 196 3.11 8.24 -18.17
N ARG A 197 4.08 9.15 -18.00
CA ARG A 197 5.10 9.47 -19.02
C ARG A 197 5.99 8.27 -19.37
N LEU A 198 6.25 7.39 -18.39
CA LEU A 198 7.02 6.16 -18.61
C LEU A 198 6.19 5.02 -19.23
N GLY A 199 4.88 5.17 -19.37
CA GLY A 199 3.99 4.12 -19.89
C GLY A 199 3.71 2.99 -18.91
N TYR A 200 3.97 3.15 -17.60
CA TYR A 200 3.80 2.10 -16.60
C TYR A 200 2.51 2.22 -15.79
N LEU A 201 1.77 3.34 -15.94
CA LEU A 201 0.60 3.67 -15.14
C LEU A 201 -0.70 3.15 -15.74
N HIS A 202 -1.53 2.53 -14.90
CA HIS A 202 -2.88 2.09 -15.24
C HIS A 202 -3.86 2.62 -14.18
N ASP A 203 -4.89 3.35 -14.62
CA ASP A 203 -5.90 3.90 -13.71
C ASP A 203 -6.99 2.88 -13.38
N VAL A 204 -7.44 2.88 -12.12
CA VAL A 204 -8.56 2.10 -11.61
C VAL A 204 -9.48 3.02 -10.81
N ALA A 205 -10.78 2.98 -11.10
CA ALA A 205 -11.80 3.72 -10.35
C ALA A 205 -12.01 3.05 -8.98
N ALA A 206 -11.40 3.62 -7.93
CA ALA A 206 -11.39 3.06 -6.58
C ALA A 206 -12.69 3.32 -5.79
N GLU A 207 -13.68 3.95 -6.41
CA GLU A 207 -15.02 4.18 -5.85
C GLU A 207 -15.94 2.98 -5.98
N LYS A 208 -15.63 2.08 -6.91
CA LYS A 208 -16.38 0.84 -7.17
C LYS A 208 -16.26 -0.15 -6.01
N SER A 209 -17.03 -1.23 -6.08
CA SER A 209 -16.97 -2.32 -5.11
C SER A 209 -15.56 -2.94 -5.03
N VAL A 210 -15.24 -3.56 -3.90
CA VAL A 210 -13.93 -4.21 -3.70
C VAL A 210 -13.67 -5.26 -4.78
N GLU A 211 -14.71 -6.00 -5.17
CA GLU A 211 -14.68 -7.08 -6.15
C GLU A 211 -14.44 -6.54 -7.57
N GLU A 212 -15.11 -5.44 -7.96
CA GLU A 212 -14.91 -4.81 -9.27
C GLU A 212 -13.49 -4.23 -9.40
N VAL A 213 -13.01 -3.57 -8.34
CA VAL A 213 -11.63 -3.05 -8.28
C VAL A 213 -10.64 -4.21 -8.38
N ALA A 214 -10.85 -5.29 -7.63
CA ALA A 214 -9.99 -6.48 -7.67
C ALA A 214 -9.94 -7.09 -9.08
N ALA A 215 -11.09 -7.26 -9.72
CA ALA A 215 -11.17 -7.78 -11.08
C ALA A 215 -10.35 -6.93 -12.07
N ARG A 216 -10.48 -5.59 -11.98
CA ARG A 216 -9.73 -4.67 -12.85
C ARG A 216 -8.22 -4.69 -12.58
N VAL A 217 -7.81 -4.73 -11.31
CA VAL A 217 -6.40 -4.85 -10.92
C VAL A 217 -5.80 -6.15 -11.48
N MET A 218 -6.51 -7.27 -11.34
CA MET A 218 -6.08 -8.56 -11.87
C MET A 218 -5.94 -8.57 -13.39
N GLU A 219 -6.87 -7.93 -14.10
CA GLU A 219 -6.81 -7.77 -15.55
C GLU A 219 -5.56 -7.00 -15.98
N ILE A 220 -5.30 -5.83 -15.36
CA ILE A 220 -4.12 -5.00 -15.62
C ILE A 220 -2.84 -5.82 -15.43
N VAL A 221 -2.69 -6.49 -14.30
CA VAL A 221 -1.48 -7.26 -13.98
C VAL A 221 -1.29 -8.43 -14.94
N ARG A 222 -2.37 -9.06 -15.41
CA ARG A 222 -2.32 -10.16 -16.39
C ARG A 222 -1.93 -9.71 -17.78
N VAL A 223 -2.47 -8.60 -18.27
CA VAL A 223 -2.25 -8.10 -19.64
C VAL A 223 -0.89 -7.44 -19.81
N THR A 224 -0.34 -6.87 -18.75
CA THR A 224 0.93 -6.15 -18.79
C THR A 224 2.17 -7.07 -18.67
N ARG A 225 2.01 -8.37 -18.82
CA ARG A 225 3.11 -9.38 -18.73
C ARG A 225 4.15 -9.31 -19.83
#